data_f1186008d1a096af50ad62793a9e9189
#
_entry.id   f1186008d1a096af50ad62793a9e9189
#
_cell.length_a   1.000
_cell.length_b   1.000
_cell.length_c   1.000
_cell.angle_alpha   90.00
_cell.angle_beta   90.00
_cell.angle_gamma   90.00
#
_symmetry.space_group_name_H-M   'P 1'
#
loop_
_entity.id
_entity.type
_entity.pdbx_description
1 polymer ?
#
loop_
_entity_poly.entity_id
_entity_poly.type
_entity_poly.pdbx_seq_one_letter_code
_entity_poly.pdbx_strand_id
1 'polypeptide(L)'
;PKGRYAIMREYLPKRGSLGLEMMHSTATVQANFDYSSERDMASKMRAAMGCTPIVSAIFANSSLTEGRDNGLASRRVAIWRDTDPDRCGLLHFVFDPDFGYRDYVEWALDIPMFFIVRDGRYVQVGNIPFRTFMREGFGSERACEADWEAHLRTVFPEIRLKKVIEVRGADAVPRGLTCALPALWKGILYEDAAREAAWQLVRSFTWEQREAAQ
;
A
#
# COMPACT_ATOMS: atom_id res chain seq x y z
N PRO A 1 19.63 10.00 -9.91
CA PRO A 1 18.88 8.96 -9.19
C PRO A 1 18.68 9.41 -7.76
N LYS A 2 17.46 9.26 -7.20
CA LYS A 2 17.21 9.63 -5.81
C LYS A 2 17.93 8.63 -4.91
N GLY A 3 18.75 9.07 -3.95
CA GLY A 3 19.58 8.20 -3.09
C GLY A 3 18.82 7.06 -2.39
N ARG A 4 17.53 7.28 -2.06
CA ARG A 4 16.65 6.24 -1.49
C ARG A 4 16.48 5.00 -2.38
N TYR A 5 16.55 5.14 -3.72
CA TYR A 5 16.41 4.00 -4.62
C TYR A 5 17.63 3.06 -4.58
N ALA A 6 18.81 3.58 -4.26
CA ALA A 6 19.98 2.73 -4.05
C ALA A 6 19.78 1.80 -2.84
N ILE A 7 19.25 2.34 -1.74
CA ILE A 7 18.92 1.57 -0.53
C ILE A 7 17.84 0.52 -0.82
N MET A 8 16.75 0.91 -1.48
CA MET A 8 15.67 -0.01 -1.82
C MET A 8 16.14 -1.14 -2.75
N ARG A 9 17.01 -0.83 -3.71
CA ARG A 9 17.61 -1.81 -4.63
C ARG A 9 18.45 -2.88 -3.91
N GLU A 10 19.07 -2.51 -2.81
CA GLU A 10 19.86 -3.45 -1.98
C GLU A 10 18.98 -4.24 -1.00
N TYR A 11 17.91 -3.62 -0.50
CA TYR A 11 17.03 -4.19 0.51
C TYR A 11 15.99 -5.15 -0.09
N LEU A 12 15.25 -4.71 -1.10
CA LEU A 12 14.06 -5.43 -1.59
C LEU A 12 14.34 -6.86 -2.07
N PRO A 13 15.45 -7.17 -2.76
CA PRO A 13 15.77 -8.54 -3.14
C PRO A 13 16.00 -9.52 -1.98
N LYS A 14 16.12 -9.01 -0.75
CA LYS A 14 16.22 -9.83 0.47
C LYS A 14 14.86 -10.12 1.10
N ARG A 15 13.79 -9.52 0.59
CA ARG A 15 12.43 -9.61 1.14
C ARG A 15 11.47 -10.35 0.21
N GLY A 16 11.53 -10.07 -1.08
CA GLY A 16 10.75 -10.71 -2.12
C GLY A 16 11.57 -10.84 -3.40
N SER A 17 11.12 -11.68 -4.32
CA SER A 17 11.85 -11.95 -5.56
C SER A 17 11.61 -10.88 -6.63
N LEU A 18 10.49 -10.13 -6.54
CA LEU A 18 10.04 -9.19 -7.58
C LEU A 18 10.23 -7.70 -7.22
N GLY A 19 10.95 -7.41 -6.13
CA GLY A 19 11.17 -6.02 -5.68
C GLY A 19 11.88 -5.13 -6.70
N LEU A 20 12.79 -5.65 -7.51
CA LEU A 20 13.44 -4.89 -8.57
C LEU A 20 12.51 -4.65 -9.77
N GLU A 21 11.66 -5.62 -10.10
CA GLU A 21 10.62 -5.43 -11.12
C GLU A 21 9.63 -4.34 -10.67
N MET A 22 9.24 -4.34 -9.39
CA MET A 22 8.39 -3.28 -8.84
C MET A 22 9.00 -1.89 -9.09
N MET A 23 10.30 -1.72 -8.88
CA MET A 23 10.97 -0.44 -9.04
C MET A 23 11.08 0.03 -10.50
N HIS A 24 11.12 -0.88 -11.46
CA HIS A 24 11.48 -0.58 -12.85
C HIS A 24 10.36 -0.85 -13.87
N SER A 25 9.42 -1.76 -13.55
CA SER A 25 8.48 -2.32 -14.53
C SER A 25 7.02 -2.15 -14.16
N THR A 26 6.69 -1.38 -13.10
CA THR A 26 5.29 -1.16 -12.71
C THR A 26 4.83 0.26 -12.97
N ALA A 27 3.60 0.38 -13.48
CA ALA A 27 2.89 1.64 -13.60
C ALA A 27 1.47 1.49 -13.04
N THR A 28 0.89 2.58 -12.53
CA THR A 28 -0.40 2.55 -11.84
C THR A 28 -1.16 3.86 -12.03
N VAL A 29 -2.46 3.82 -11.84
CA VAL A 29 -3.28 4.99 -11.50
C VAL A 29 -3.56 4.94 -10.01
N GLN A 30 -3.35 6.06 -9.32
CA GLN A 30 -3.64 6.21 -7.89
C GLN A 30 -4.53 7.43 -7.66
N ALA A 31 -5.38 7.36 -6.64
CA ALA A 31 -6.22 8.48 -6.24
C ALA A 31 -6.24 8.62 -4.71
N ASN A 32 -6.42 9.86 -4.25
CA ASN A 32 -6.51 10.20 -2.83
C ASN A 32 -7.93 10.67 -2.52
N PHE A 33 -8.45 10.21 -1.39
CA PHE A 33 -9.81 10.51 -0.93
C PHE A 33 -9.79 10.99 0.51
N ASP A 34 -10.55 12.04 0.78
CA ASP A 34 -10.68 12.61 2.11
C ASP A 34 -11.57 11.75 3.01
N TYR A 35 -11.43 11.95 4.31
CA TYR A 35 -12.32 11.43 5.33
C TYR A 35 -12.57 12.51 6.40
N SER A 36 -13.73 12.46 7.03
CA SER A 36 -14.19 13.50 7.96
C SER A 36 -13.93 13.17 9.43
N SER A 37 -13.70 11.92 9.75
CA SER A 37 -13.47 11.41 11.10
C SER A 37 -12.78 10.05 11.08
N GLU A 38 -12.33 9.58 12.24
CA GLU A 38 -11.77 8.23 12.38
C GLU A 38 -12.78 7.14 11.98
N ARG A 39 -14.05 7.29 12.37
CA ARG A 39 -15.12 6.38 12.00
C ARG A 39 -15.34 6.35 10.48
N ASP A 40 -15.33 7.49 9.83
CA ASP A 40 -15.45 7.60 8.37
C ASP A 40 -14.24 6.99 7.68
N MET A 41 -13.03 7.28 8.19
CA MET A 41 -11.79 6.66 7.73
C MET A 41 -11.85 5.13 7.81
N ALA A 42 -12.24 4.58 8.96
CA ALA A 42 -12.31 3.14 9.16
C ALA A 42 -13.34 2.47 8.22
N SER A 43 -14.51 3.08 8.03
CA SER A 43 -15.53 2.62 7.09
C SER A 43 -15.03 2.60 5.64
N LYS A 44 -14.40 3.71 5.21
CA LYS A 44 -13.83 3.85 3.86
C LYS A 44 -12.67 2.88 3.62
N MET A 45 -11.75 2.77 4.59
CA MET A 45 -10.61 1.84 4.52
C MET A 45 -11.08 0.39 4.38
N ARG A 46 -12.08 -0.01 5.18
CA ARG A 46 -12.65 -1.36 5.17
C ARG A 46 -13.30 -1.70 3.84
N ALA A 47 -14.14 -0.82 3.32
CA ALA A 47 -14.76 -1.00 2.01
C ALA A 47 -13.73 -1.02 0.87
N ALA A 48 -12.77 -0.08 0.89
CA ALA A 48 -11.73 0.01 -0.12
C ALA A 48 -10.81 -1.22 -0.11
N MET A 49 -10.33 -1.65 1.07
CA MET A 49 -9.45 -2.81 1.22
C MET A 49 -10.16 -4.10 0.77
N GLY A 50 -11.44 -4.26 1.15
CA GLY A 50 -12.24 -5.42 0.75
C GLY A 50 -12.52 -5.47 -0.75
N CYS A 51 -12.75 -4.34 -1.38
CA CYS A 51 -13.03 -4.25 -2.82
C CYS A 51 -11.77 -4.21 -3.70
N THR A 52 -10.58 -4.07 -3.11
CA THR A 52 -9.33 -3.95 -3.88
C THR A 52 -9.12 -5.09 -4.88
N PRO A 53 -9.32 -6.38 -4.55
CA PRO A 53 -9.12 -7.45 -5.53
C PRO A 53 -10.06 -7.30 -6.75
N ILE A 54 -11.32 -6.96 -6.51
CA ILE A 54 -12.33 -6.77 -7.57
C ILE A 54 -11.94 -5.59 -8.46
N VAL A 55 -11.57 -4.45 -7.84
CA VAL A 55 -11.18 -3.25 -8.60
C VAL A 55 -9.88 -3.48 -9.35
N SER A 56 -8.91 -4.19 -8.77
CA SER A 56 -7.67 -4.57 -9.47
C SER A 56 -7.96 -5.45 -10.70
N ALA A 57 -8.91 -6.38 -10.61
CA ALA A 57 -9.34 -7.17 -11.74
C ALA A 57 -10.02 -6.34 -12.84
N ILE A 58 -10.91 -5.39 -12.46
CA ILE A 58 -11.57 -4.48 -13.42
C ILE A 58 -10.55 -3.61 -14.16
N PHE A 59 -9.51 -3.16 -13.48
CA PHE A 59 -8.46 -2.30 -14.04
C PHE A 59 -7.18 -3.06 -14.42
N ALA A 60 -7.25 -4.38 -14.55
CA ALA A 60 -6.11 -5.19 -14.99
C ALA A 60 -5.70 -4.82 -16.42
N ASN A 61 -4.43 -4.46 -16.61
CA ASN A 61 -3.89 -3.98 -17.89
C ASN A 61 -2.38 -4.25 -18.02
N SER A 62 -1.87 -5.34 -17.41
CA SER A 62 -0.46 -5.69 -17.46
C SER A 62 -0.23 -7.17 -17.77
N SER A 63 -0.94 -7.69 -18.77
CA SER A 63 -0.83 -9.07 -19.25
C SER A 63 0.40 -9.35 -20.13
N LEU A 64 1.15 -8.30 -20.51
CA LEU A 64 2.34 -8.45 -21.36
C LEU A 64 3.61 -8.13 -20.58
N THR A 65 4.64 -8.97 -20.76
CA THR A 65 6.01 -8.72 -20.30
C THR A 65 6.96 -8.86 -21.50
N GLU A 66 7.72 -7.82 -21.80
CA GLU A 66 8.63 -7.78 -22.95
C GLU A 66 7.96 -8.18 -24.29
N GLY A 67 6.70 -7.74 -24.46
CA GLY A 67 5.90 -8.01 -25.67
C GLY A 67 5.30 -9.42 -25.75
N ARG A 68 5.38 -10.23 -24.71
CA ARG A 68 4.84 -11.60 -24.64
C ARG A 68 3.76 -11.68 -23.57
N ASP A 69 2.76 -12.54 -23.81
CA ASP A 69 1.77 -12.88 -22.79
C ASP A 69 2.45 -13.53 -21.58
N ASN A 70 2.19 -12.99 -20.39
CA ASN A 70 2.75 -13.49 -19.13
C ASN A 70 1.77 -14.39 -18.34
N GLY A 71 0.60 -14.68 -18.90
CA GLY A 71 -0.42 -15.56 -18.29
C GLY A 71 -1.23 -14.91 -17.15
N LEU A 72 -1.08 -13.61 -16.89
CA LEU A 72 -1.77 -12.89 -15.83
C LEU A 72 -2.57 -11.72 -16.40
N ALA A 73 -3.74 -11.44 -15.85
CA ALA A 73 -4.49 -10.21 -16.18
C ALA A 73 -3.76 -8.97 -15.66
N SER A 74 -3.21 -9.05 -14.44
CA SER A 74 -2.40 -8.00 -13.82
C SER A 74 -1.05 -8.56 -13.34
N ARG A 75 0.00 -8.42 -14.11
CA ARG A 75 1.39 -8.68 -13.68
C ARG A 75 1.79 -7.79 -12.52
N ARG A 76 1.30 -6.54 -12.50
CA ARG A 76 1.60 -5.60 -11.43
C ARG A 76 1.16 -6.11 -10.07
N VAL A 77 -0.03 -6.70 -9.94
CA VAL A 77 -0.50 -7.26 -8.66
C VAL A 77 0.46 -8.36 -8.19
N ALA A 78 0.83 -9.29 -9.06
CA ALA A 78 1.78 -10.36 -8.73
C ALA A 78 3.14 -9.79 -8.27
N ILE A 79 3.65 -8.74 -8.92
CA ILE A 79 4.90 -8.07 -8.55
C ILE A 79 4.80 -7.47 -7.13
N TRP A 80 3.71 -6.76 -6.82
CA TRP A 80 3.55 -6.13 -5.51
C TRP A 80 3.38 -7.15 -4.37
N ARG A 81 2.76 -8.29 -4.64
CA ARG A 81 2.61 -9.40 -3.67
C ARG A 81 3.96 -10.03 -3.29
N ASP A 82 4.93 -10.01 -4.19
CA ASP A 82 6.28 -10.57 -3.97
C ASP A 82 7.36 -9.47 -3.94
N THR A 83 7.03 -8.31 -3.38
CA THR A 83 7.98 -7.20 -3.19
C THR A 83 8.52 -7.15 -1.77
N ASP A 84 7.66 -6.98 -0.77
CA ASP A 84 8.03 -6.94 0.65
C ASP A 84 6.77 -7.20 1.50
N PRO A 85 6.66 -8.38 2.12
CA PRO A 85 5.46 -8.79 2.85
C PRO A 85 5.17 -7.96 4.11
N ASP A 86 6.18 -7.29 4.68
CA ASP A 86 5.97 -6.48 5.88
C ASP A 86 5.21 -5.19 5.57
N ARG A 87 5.34 -4.64 4.35
CA ARG A 87 4.84 -3.30 4.01
C ARG A 87 3.88 -3.22 2.83
N CYS A 88 3.71 -4.31 2.06
CA CYS A 88 2.85 -4.37 0.88
C CYS A 88 1.61 -5.22 1.13
N GLY A 89 0.64 -5.19 0.20
CA GLY A 89 -0.52 -6.08 0.19
C GLY A 89 -1.71 -5.56 0.97
N LEU A 90 -2.62 -6.48 1.26
CA LEU A 90 -3.81 -6.21 2.07
C LEU A 90 -3.44 -6.19 3.57
N LEU A 91 -4.20 -5.42 4.36
CA LEU A 91 -4.02 -5.32 5.81
C LEU A 91 -5.21 -6.00 6.52
N HIS A 92 -4.98 -7.15 7.13
CA HIS A 92 -6.05 -7.97 7.73
C HIS A 92 -6.79 -7.26 8.87
N PHE A 93 -6.08 -6.50 9.71
CA PHE A 93 -6.64 -5.79 10.86
C PHE A 93 -7.63 -4.68 10.48
N VAL A 94 -7.64 -4.23 9.22
CA VAL A 94 -8.62 -3.26 8.71
C VAL A 94 -10.05 -3.82 8.76
N PHE A 95 -10.20 -5.15 8.79
CA PHE A 95 -11.50 -5.83 8.87
C PHE A 95 -11.99 -6.04 10.30
N ASP A 96 -11.18 -5.74 11.30
CA ASP A 96 -11.57 -5.85 12.71
C ASP A 96 -12.65 -4.80 13.04
N PRO A 97 -13.67 -5.15 13.85
CA PRO A 97 -14.79 -4.26 14.16
C PRO A 97 -14.36 -2.92 14.73
N ASP A 98 -13.32 -2.92 15.57
CA ASP A 98 -12.82 -1.74 16.29
C ASP A 98 -11.64 -1.06 15.59
N PHE A 99 -11.35 -1.39 14.33
CA PHE A 99 -10.26 -0.80 13.56
C PHE A 99 -10.28 0.74 13.58
N GLY A 100 -9.14 1.33 13.91
CA GLY A 100 -8.94 2.78 13.95
C GLY A 100 -7.50 3.20 13.61
N TYR A 101 -7.19 4.48 13.88
CA TYR A 101 -5.85 5.03 13.64
C TYR A 101 -4.77 4.28 14.41
N ARG A 102 -5.08 3.85 15.63
CA ARG A 102 -4.13 3.18 16.49
C ARG A 102 -3.59 1.91 15.84
N ASP A 103 -4.46 1.08 15.27
CA ASP A 103 -4.08 -0.19 14.68
C ASP A 103 -3.15 0.01 13.48
N TYR A 104 -3.45 1.02 12.66
CA TYR A 104 -2.58 1.38 11.53
C TYR A 104 -1.21 1.89 12.00
N VAL A 105 -1.16 2.69 13.06
CA VAL A 105 0.08 3.20 13.65
C VAL A 105 0.89 2.05 14.25
N GLU A 106 0.26 1.15 15.04
CA GLU A 106 0.91 0.00 15.64
C GLU A 106 1.54 -0.91 14.57
N TRP A 107 0.80 -1.20 13.49
CA TRP A 107 1.36 -1.93 12.35
C TRP A 107 2.56 -1.19 11.72
N ALA A 108 2.44 0.10 11.45
CA ALA A 108 3.51 0.86 10.82
C ALA A 108 4.76 0.98 11.70
N LEU A 109 4.61 0.98 13.04
CA LEU A 109 5.72 0.98 13.98
C LEU A 109 6.56 -0.30 13.91
N ASP A 110 5.95 -1.42 13.55
CA ASP A 110 6.63 -2.72 13.50
C ASP A 110 7.28 -3.01 12.14
N ILE A 111 7.05 -2.17 11.13
CA ILE A 111 7.69 -2.31 9.81
C ILE A 111 9.17 -1.93 9.89
N PRO A 112 10.08 -2.76 9.34
CA PRO A 112 11.49 -2.41 9.26
C PRO A 112 11.76 -1.15 8.44
N MET A 113 12.61 -0.27 8.94
CA MET A 113 12.94 0.99 8.28
C MET A 113 13.89 0.78 7.09
N PHE A 114 13.69 1.54 6.02
CA PHE A 114 14.69 1.63 4.95
C PHE A 114 15.86 2.55 5.33
N PHE A 115 15.54 3.73 5.83
CA PHE A 115 16.50 4.80 6.10
C PHE A 115 15.91 5.88 7.01
N ILE A 116 16.80 6.72 7.51
CA ILE A 116 16.49 8.05 8.03
C ILE A 116 17.15 9.12 7.14
N VAL A 117 16.82 10.40 7.33
CA VAL A 117 17.45 11.50 6.61
C VAL A 117 18.20 12.39 7.61
N ARG A 118 19.50 12.60 7.36
CA ARG A 118 20.35 13.51 8.14
C ARG A 118 21.14 14.40 7.17
N ASP A 119 21.08 15.70 7.35
CA ASP A 119 21.76 16.69 6.51
C ASP A 119 21.52 16.47 4.98
N GLY A 120 20.28 16.12 4.64
CA GLY A 120 19.88 15.83 3.26
C GLY A 120 20.39 14.49 2.70
N ARG A 121 21.05 13.66 3.51
CA ARG A 121 21.55 12.32 3.13
C ARG A 121 20.70 11.21 3.69
N TYR A 122 20.53 10.15 2.92
CA TYR A 122 19.85 8.92 3.35
C TYR A 122 20.85 8.04 4.12
N VAL A 123 20.49 7.66 5.34
CA VAL A 123 21.30 6.83 6.24
C VAL A 123 20.53 5.54 6.53
N GLN A 124 21.11 4.39 6.25
CA GLN A 124 20.53 3.09 6.62
C GLN A 124 20.61 2.86 8.12
N VAL A 125 19.56 2.32 8.71
CA VAL A 125 19.44 2.08 10.15
C VAL A 125 19.27 0.58 10.48
N GLY A 126 19.94 -0.28 9.72
CA GLY A 126 20.03 -1.72 10.04
C GLY A 126 18.73 -2.52 9.85
N ASN A 127 17.74 -1.98 9.12
CA ASN A 127 16.45 -2.64 8.87
C ASN A 127 15.70 -3.02 10.16
N ILE A 128 15.86 -2.24 11.22
CA ILE A 128 15.13 -2.42 12.48
C ILE A 128 13.72 -1.84 12.37
N PRO A 129 12.72 -2.38 13.10
CA PRO A 129 11.41 -1.77 13.22
C PRO A 129 11.49 -0.32 13.73
N PHE A 130 10.57 0.54 13.28
CA PHE A 130 10.56 1.93 13.76
C PHE A 130 10.36 2.00 15.28
N ARG A 131 9.57 1.10 15.86
CA ARG A 131 9.39 0.94 17.31
C ARG A 131 10.73 0.74 18.05
N THR A 132 11.58 -0.10 17.51
CA THR A 132 12.93 -0.34 18.07
C THR A 132 13.80 0.90 17.97
N PHE A 133 13.76 1.58 16.80
CA PHE A 133 14.50 2.82 16.60
C PHE A 133 14.04 3.94 17.55
N MET A 134 12.73 4.08 17.80
CA MET A 134 12.20 5.02 18.78
C MET A 134 12.74 4.77 20.20
N ARG A 135 12.83 3.51 20.60
CA ARG A 135 13.24 3.13 21.96
C ARG A 135 14.74 3.18 22.17
N GLU A 136 15.49 2.69 21.21
CA GLU A 136 16.93 2.41 21.37
C GLU A 136 17.83 3.35 20.56
N GLY A 137 17.28 3.92 19.48
CA GLY A 137 18.07 4.63 18.45
C GLY A 137 18.86 3.68 17.58
N PHE A 138 19.81 4.20 16.83
CA PHE A 138 20.77 3.43 16.02
C PHE A 138 22.12 4.16 16.02
N GLY A 139 23.10 3.64 16.72
CA GLY A 139 24.35 4.35 17.00
C GLY A 139 24.10 5.66 17.76
N SER A 140 24.57 6.78 17.23
CA SER A 140 24.29 8.12 17.77
C SER A 140 22.91 8.69 17.37
N GLU A 141 22.23 8.05 16.39
CA GLU A 141 20.97 8.54 15.84
C GLU A 141 19.81 8.28 16.80
N ARG A 142 18.93 9.25 16.92
CA ARG A 142 17.70 9.17 17.70
C ARG A 142 16.52 9.53 16.82
N ALA A 143 15.38 8.88 17.08
CA ALA A 143 14.15 9.09 16.32
C ALA A 143 13.61 10.51 16.53
N CYS A 144 13.12 11.10 15.44
CA CYS A 144 12.38 12.35 15.46
C CYS A 144 11.12 12.24 14.58
N GLU A 145 10.25 13.23 14.66
CA GLU A 145 9.00 13.27 13.89
C GLU A 145 9.22 13.18 12.38
N ALA A 146 10.25 13.83 11.86
CA ALA A 146 10.60 13.78 10.44
C ALA A 146 10.99 12.36 9.99
N ASP A 147 11.57 11.54 10.87
CA ASP A 147 11.86 10.14 10.58
C ASP A 147 10.58 9.31 10.47
N TRP A 148 9.61 9.56 11.35
CA TRP A 148 8.29 8.93 11.29
C TRP A 148 7.56 9.28 10.00
N GLU A 149 7.51 10.56 9.64
CA GLU A 149 6.91 10.98 8.38
C GLU A 149 7.59 10.34 7.15
N ALA A 150 8.93 10.26 7.17
CA ALA A 150 9.69 9.61 6.11
C ALA A 150 9.38 8.10 6.06
N HIS A 151 9.27 7.45 7.21
CA HIS A 151 8.96 6.04 7.34
C HIS A 151 7.55 5.72 6.79
N LEU A 152 6.52 6.49 7.14
CA LEU A 152 5.16 6.33 6.61
C LEU A 152 5.08 6.45 5.08
N ARG A 153 6.04 7.13 4.44
CA ARG A 153 6.14 7.20 2.97
C ARG A 153 6.74 5.95 2.34
N THR A 154 7.26 5.03 3.16
CA THR A 154 7.89 3.78 2.72
C THR A 154 7.03 2.54 2.94
N VAL A 155 5.81 2.69 3.45
CA VAL A 155 4.83 1.60 3.53
C VAL A 155 3.94 1.63 2.29
N PHE A 156 3.62 0.47 1.75
CA PHE A 156 2.97 0.32 0.43
C PHE A 156 1.78 -0.64 0.43
N PRO A 157 0.88 -0.58 1.42
CA PRO A 157 -0.33 -1.40 1.36
C PRO A 157 -1.19 -1.00 0.16
N GLU A 158 -2.11 -1.86 -0.23
CA GLU A 158 -3.03 -1.61 -1.35
C GLU A 158 -3.89 -0.36 -1.13
N ILE A 159 -4.30 -0.13 0.11
CA ILE A 159 -4.96 1.10 0.56
C ILE A 159 -4.10 1.70 1.65
N ARG A 160 -3.51 2.85 1.38
CA ARG A 160 -2.59 3.52 2.29
C ARG A 160 -3.27 4.68 3.02
N LEU A 161 -3.19 4.65 4.35
CA LEU A 161 -3.66 5.75 5.18
C LEU A 161 -2.58 6.83 5.33
N LYS A 162 -2.99 8.06 5.13
CA LYS A 162 -2.28 9.32 5.36
C LYS A 162 -3.26 10.31 5.96
N LYS A 163 -3.07 11.63 5.74
CA LYS A 163 -4.15 12.64 5.90
C LYS A 163 -5.31 12.42 4.91
N VAL A 164 -5.17 11.48 4.01
CA VAL A 164 -6.11 11.00 3.01
C VAL A 164 -5.98 9.48 2.89
N ILE A 165 -6.99 8.85 2.31
CA ILE A 165 -6.94 7.44 1.90
C ILE A 165 -6.43 7.38 0.46
N GLU A 166 -5.30 6.72 0.23
CA GLU A 166 -4.71 6.55 -1.10
C GLU A 166 -4.99 5.13 -1.61
N VAL A 167 -5.76 5.03 -2.70
CA VAL A 167 -6.01 3.77 -3.40
C VAL A 167 -4.90 3.51 -4.42
N ARG A 168 -4.35 2.26 -4.46
CA ARG A 168 -3.09 1.96 -5.13
C ARG A 168 -3.11 0.71 -6.00
N GLY A 169 -4.08 -0.18 -5.83
CA GLY A 169 -4.09 -1.54 -6.37
C GLY A 169 -4.18 -1.65 -7.91
N ALA A 170 -4.70 -0.64 -8.59
CA ALA A 170 -4.96 -0.71 -10.03
C ALA A 170 -3.70 -0.59 -10.90
N ASP A 171 -3.72 -1.23 -12.07
CA ASP A 171 -2.74 -1.00 -13.13
C ASP A 171 -2.88 0.40 -13.74
N ALA A 172 -1.84 0.84 -14.44
CA ALA A 172 -1.97 1.96 -15.37
C ALA A 172 -2.86 1.55 -16.55
N VAL A 173 -3.81 2.41 -16.88
CA VAL A 173 -4.77 2.18 -17.97
C VAL A 173 -4.56 3.21 -19.09
N PRO A 174 -5.09 2.98 -20.30
CA PRO A 174 -5.03 3.96 -21.38
C PRO A 174 -5.57 5.32 -20.95
N ARG A 175 -5.00 6.40 -21.52
CA ARG A 175 -5.31 7.79 -21.15
C ARG A 175 -6.82 8.10 -21.03
N GLY A 176 -7.64 7.55 -21.92
CA GLY A 176 -9.11 7.76 -21.88
C GLY A 176 -9.81 7.16 -20.66
N LEU A 177 -9.17 6.20 -19.98
CA LEU A 177 -9.71 5.52 -18.80
C LEU A 177 -9.07 5.97 -17.47
N THR A 178 -8.07 6.88 -17.52
CA THR A 178 -7.35 7.29 -16.30
C THR A 178 -8.27 7.86 -15.24
N CYS A 179 -9.30 8.63 -15.62
CA CYS A 179 -10.26 9.20 -14.69
C CYS A 179 -11.34 8.21 -14.23
N ALA A 180 -11.45 7.02 -14.83
CA ALA A 180 -12.46 6.03 -14.45
C ALA A 180 -12.18 5.46 -13.05
N LEU A 181 -10.92 5.23 -12.70
CA LEU A 181 -10.54 4.74 -11.36
C LEU A 181 -10.96 5.70 -10.23
N PRO A 182 -10.56 6.99 -10.24
CA PRO A 182 -11.01 7.92 -9.21
C PRO A 182 -12.53 8.14 -9.23
N ALA A 183 -13.20 8.08 -10.37
CA ALA A 183 -14.66 8.18 -10.46
C ALA A 183 -15.35 6.99 -9.78
N LEU A 184 -14.89 5.75 -10.05
CA LEU A 184 -15.40 4.55 -9.40
C LEU A 184 -15.24 4.63 -7.87
N TRP A 185 -14.04 4.92 -7.40
CA TRP A 185 -13.77 5.00 -5.97
C TRP A 185 -14.51 6.16 -5.29
N LYS A 186 -14.66 7.30 -5.97
CA LYS A 186 -15.48 8.40 -5.46
C LYS A 186 -16.92 7.94 -5.25
N GLY A 187 -17.51 7.25 -6.22
CA GLY A 187 -18.88 6.72 -6.12
C GLY A 187 -19.04 5.74 -4.94
N ILE A 188 -18.07 4.86 -4.75
CA ILE A 188 -18.10 3.89 -3.64
C ILE A 188 -17.87 4.57 -2.27
N LEU A 189 -16.88 5.46 -2.15
CA LEU A 189 -16.41 5.94 -0.85
C LEU A 189 -17.20 7.14 -0.30
N TYR A 190 -17.82 7.97 -1.15
CA TYR A 190 -18.51 9.19 -0.71
C TYR A 190 -20.03 9.05 -0.65
N GLU A 191 -20.59 8.00 -1.24
CA GLU A 191 -22.02 7.71 -1.13
C GLU A 191 -22.23 6.59 -0.11
N ASP A 192 -22.89 6.89 1.01
CA ASP A 192 -23.02 5.96 2.14
C ASP A 192 -23.70 4.65 1.75
N ALA A 193 -24.78 4.72 0.92
CA ALA A 193 -25.48 3.54 0.44
C ALA A 193 -24.59 2.67 -0.47
N ALA A 194 -23.78 3.29 -1.33
CA ALA A 194 -22.86 2.58 -2.21
C ALA A 194 -21.71 1.95 -1.40
N ARG A 195 -21.17 2.66 -0.40
CA ARG A 195 -20.13 2.15 0.47
C ARG A 195 -20.61 0.94 1.28
N GLU A 196 -21.81 1.03 1.83
CA GLU A 196 -22.41 -0.09 2.56
C GLU A 196 -22.68 -1.28 1.64
N ALA A 197 -23.25 -1.07 0.46
CA ALA A 197 -23.46 -2.14 -0.51
C ALA A 197 -22.16 -2.81 -0.94
N ALA A 198 -21.10 -2.03 -1.19
CA ALA A 198 -19.76 -2.54 -1.50
C ALA A 198 -19.18 -3.36 -0.33
N TRP A 199 -19.36 -2.91 0.90
CA TRP A 199 -18.94 -3.66 2.08
C TRP A 199 -19.74 -4.96 2.22
N GLN A 200 -21.05 -4.93 2.06
CA GLN A 200 -21.90 -6.13 2.12
C GLN A 200 -21.49 -7.20 1.08
N LEU A 201 -21.05 -6.77 -0.10
CA LEU A 201 -20.58 -7.67 -1.15
C LEU A 201 -19.34 -8.48 -0.73
N VAL A 202 -18.43 -7.87 0.03
CA VAL A 202 -17.10 -8.46 0.33
C VAL A 202 -16.92 -8.87 1.79
N ARG A 203 -17.81 -8.51 2.71
CA ARG A 203 -17.61 -8.72 4.15
C ARG A 203 -17.52 -10.19 4.56
N SER A 204 -18.19 -11.08 3.81
CA SER A 204 -18.21 -12.52 4.10
C SER A 204 -16.98 -13.27 3.60
N PHE A 205 -16.11 -12.61 2.84
CA PHE A 205 -14.88 -13.26 2.37
C PHE A 205 -13.94 -13.51 3.54
N THR A 206 -13.44 -14.76 3.64
CA THR A 206 -12.36 -15.08 4.58
C THR A 206 -11.06 -14.39 4.14
N TRP A 207 -10.06 -14.40 5.02
CA TRP A 207 -8.76 -13.84 4.66
C TRP A 207 -8.15 -14.57 3.46
N GLU A 208 -8.19 -15.90 3.45
CA GLU A 208 -7.68 -16.74 2.36
C GLU A 208 -8.39 -16.45 1.03
N GLN A 209 -9.72 -16.22 1.08
CA GLN A 209 -10.48 -15.84 -0.11
C GLN A 209 -10.06 -14.46 -0.65
N ARG A 210 -9.75 -13.50 0.23
CA ARG A 210 -9.27 -12.17 -0.16
C ARG A 210 -7.89 -12.24 -0.81
N GLU A 211 -6.99 -13.03 -0.23
CA GLU A 211 -5.66 -13.26 -0.78
C GLU A 211 -5.69 -14.01 -2.12
N ALA A 212 -6.57 -15.01 -2.24
CA ALA A 212 -6.73 -15.78 -3.48
C ALA A 212 -7.37 -14.96 -4.61
N ALA A 213 -8.19 -13.94 -4.27
CA ALA A 213 -8.83 -13.06 -5.25
C ALA A 213 -7.89 -11.95 -5.76
N GLN A 214 -6.73 -11.76 -5.15
CA GLN A 214 -5.68 -10.84 -5.55
C GLN A 214 -4.72 -11.51 -6.54
#